data_b8f7cfe6b1417b485ba96cb2924516b8
#
_entry.id   b8f7cfe6b1417b485ba96cb2924516b8
#
_cell.length_a   1.000
_cell.length_b   1.000
_cell.length_c   1.000
_cell.angle_alpha   90.00
_cell.angle_beta   90.00
_cell.angle_gamma   90.00
#
_symmetry.space_group_name_H-M   'P 1'
#
loop_
_entity.id
_entity.type
_entity.pdbx_description
1 polymer ?
#
loop_
_entity_poly.entity_id
_entity_poly.type
_entity_poly.pdbx_seq_one_letter_code
_entity_poly.pdbx_strand_id
1 'polypeptide(L)'
;MKTVKIFPTKLKGTVVAPSSKSMGHREIICAGLAAGTSIIDNISMSKDIEATMRCLKAINVAVDEIPSMIEGRKALQISGTGHPMAAADSVDCGESGSALRFFLPLGANLNCPLTFTGHGKLVSRPLQAYYDIFDEKFIQYFNDNGRLPVTVNGRLTPGTYKLPGDVSSQFVSGLLFALPLLNGDSIIEITSPLESSAYVDMTINCLAKFGVQIENEGGLHRRYLVKGKQRYQAQDSQVEGDWSQAAFWTVGGSLGDGITCQGVNVNSLQGDQAVVDIMERMGAVIKQDANSVTVNGGATKATVIDAANCPDIIPVLTVLAAVSEGTTKIINAGRLRIKECDRLAAMTSELNKMGANITEEPEGLTIVGKPQGLVGGVQVDAWNDHRIAMSLAIAAQKCAAPIILTGAESVAKSYPTFWEDYKSVGGLVEEEA
;
A
#
# COMPACT_ATOMS: atom_id res chain seq x y z
N MET A 1 2.49 -22.85 6.01
CA MET A 1 1.48 -21.81 6.27
C MET A 1 1.39 -21.65 7.77
N LYS A 2 1.67 -20.44 8.28
CA LYS A 2 1.65 -20.18 9.73
C LYS A 2 0.22 -20.04 10.22
N THR A 3 -0.14 -20.78 11.24
CA THR A 3 -1.46 -20.70 11.90
C THR A 3 -1.30 -20.14 13.29
N VAL A 4 -2.16 -19.23 13.68
CA VAL A 4 -2.15 -18.63 15.02
C VAL A 4 -3.54 -18.67 15.63
N LYS A 5 -3.57 -18.89 16.94
CA LYS A 5 -4.79 -18.73 17.75
C LYS A 5 -4.77 -17.39 18.43
N ILE A 6 -5.82 -16.61 18.23
CA ILE A 6 -5.94 -15.24 18.74
C ILE A 6 -7.05 -15.20 19.77
N PHE A 7 -6.73 -14.75 20.97
CA PHE A 7 -7.67 -14.68 22.08
C PHE A 7 -8.35 -13.31 22.16
N PRO A 8 -9.61 -13.25 22.57
CA PRO A 8 -10.33 -11.99 22.77
C PRO A 8 -9.71 -11.23 23.95
N THR A 9 -8.92 -10.22 23.62
CA THR A 9 -8.29 -9.33 24.59
C THR A 9 -8.46 -7.89 24.15
N LYS A 10 -8.69 -6.98 25.09
CA LYS A 10 -8.74 -5.55 24.80
C LYS A 10 -7.32 -5.00 24.65
N LEU A 11 -7.04 -4.44 23.49
CA LEU A 11 -5.76 -3.81 23.25
C LEU A 11 -5.69 -2.44 23.95
N LYS A 12 -4.51 -2.14 24.50
CA LYS A 12 -4.24 -0.89 25.22
C LYS A 12 -2.75 -0.56 25.19
N GLY A 13 -2.40 0.70 25.05
CA GLY A 13 -1.01 1.13 25.20
C GLY A 13 -0.52 2.05 24.10
N THR A 14 0.77 1.96 23.81
CA THR A 14 1.41 2.78 22.78
C THR A 14 2.13 1.88 21.80
N VAL A 15 2.00 2.19 20.51
CA VAL A 15 2.71 1.52 19.42
C VAL A 15 3.34 2.58 18.52
N VAL A 16 4.48 2.26 17.92
CA VAL A 16 5.11 3.11 16.91
C VAL A 16 4.79 2.54 15.53
N ALA A 17 4.10 3.33 14.71
CA ALA A 17 3.78 2.92 13.33
C ALA A 17 5.06 2.50 12.58
N PRO A 18 5.04 1.43 11.77
CA PRO A 18 6.13 1.15 10.84
C PRO A 18 6.25 2.29 9.83
N SER A 19 7.39 2.39 9.15
CA SER A 19 7.53 3.36 8.08
C SER A 19 6.57 3.06 6.93
N SER A 20 6.10 4.13 6.27
CA SER A 20 5.19 4.03 5.14
C SER A 20 5.81 3.25 3.98
N LYS A 21 5.27 2.07 3.71
CA LYS A 21 5.69 1.26 2.56
C LYS A 21 5.53 2.06 1.25
N SER A 22 4.43 2.78 1.11
CA SER A 22 4.12 3.57 -0.08
C SER A 22 5.06 4.74 -0.30
N MET A 23 5.50 5.43 0.76
CA MET A 23 6.55 6.45 0.68
C MET A 23 7.92 5.82 0.47
N GLY A 24 8.24 4.75 1.20
CA GLY A 24 9.50 4.02 1.08
C GLY A 24 9.82 3.60 -0.34
N HIS A 25 8.87 2.98 -1.06
CA HIS A 25 9.04 2.67 -2.48
C HIS A 25 9.46 3.88 -3.30
N ARG A 26 8.80 5.02 -3.11
CA ARG A 26 9.02 6.24 -3.88
C ARG A 26 10.38 6.87 -3.60
N GLU A 27 10.73 7.00 -2.33
CA GLU A 27 12.00 7.59 -1.93
C GLU A 27 13.19 6.72 -2.36
N ILE A 28 13.08 5.39 -2.21
CA ILE A 28 14.08 4.42 -2.66
C ILE A 28 14.27 4.50 -4.18
N ILE A 29 13.19 4.60 -4.96
CA ILE A 29 13.27 4.72 -6.43
C ILE A 29 13.91 6.06 -6.83
N CYS A 30 13.46 7.18 -6.25
CA CYS A 30 14.02 8.50 -6.55
C CYS A 30 15.52 8.57 -6.22
N ALA A 31 15.93 8.01 -5.06
CA ALA A 31 17.34 7.91 -4.68
C ALA A 31 18.14 7.06 -5.69
N GLY A 32 17.59 5.94 -6.15
CA GLY A 32 18.23 5.08 -7.14
C GLY A 32 18.37 5.71 -8.54
N LEU A 33 17.44 6.59 -8.90
CA LEU A 33 17.49 7.32 -10.17
C LEU A 33 18.40 8.56 -10.12
N ALA A 34 18.85 8.98 -8.93
CA ALA A 34 19.75 10.12 -8.75
C ALA A 34 21.21 9.76 -9.06
N ALA A 35 22.01 10.76 -9.45
CA ALA A 35 23.45 10.63 -9.49
C ALA A 35 24.05 10.93 -8.12
N GLY A 36 24.74 9.94 -7.52
CA GLY A 36 25.34 10.05 -6.19
C GLY A 36 24.74 9.08 -5.18
N THR A 37 25.01 9.34 -3.91
CA THR A 37 24.57 8.48 -2.81
C THR A 37 23.54 9.20 -1.94
N SER A 38 22.48 8.50 -1.59
CA SER A 38 21.43 8.94 -0.65
C SER A 38 21.31 7.94 0.48
N ILE A 39 20.99 8.42 1.67
CA ILE A 39 20.59 7.60 2.81
C ILE A 39 19.07 7.76 2.99
N ILE A 40 18.34 6.66 2.83
CA ILE A 40 16.91 6.62 3.08
C ILE A 40 16.69 5.91 4.41
N ASP A 41 16.39 6.71 5.43
CA ASP A 41 16.27 6.23 6.82
C ASP A 41 14.84 5.81 7.16
N ASN A 42 14.66 5.13 8.29
CA ASN A 42 13.39 4.59 8.79
C ASN A 42 12.72 3.66 7.78
N ILE A 43 13.40 2.61 7.36
CA ILE A 43 12.83 1.62 6.44
C ILE A 43 12.34 0.38 7.21
N SER A 44 11.09 0.02 7.01
CA SER A 44 10.55 -1.30 7.39
C SER A 44 10.84 -2.29 6.27
N MET A 45 11.72 -3.25 6.54
CA MET A 45 12.16 -4.26 5.56
C MET A 45 11.05 -5.29 5.33
N SER A 46 10.07 -4.89 4.54
CA SER A 46 8.99 -5.77 4.07
C SER A 46 9.36 -6.46 2.76
N LYS A 47 8.69 -7.58 2.45
CA LYS A 47 8.91 -8.30 1.19
C LYS A 47 8.71 -7.41 -0.06
N ASP A 48 7.82 -6.44 0.04
CA ASP A 48 7.57 -5.49 -1.05
C ASP A 48 8.75 -4.50 -1.23
N ILE A 49 9.35 -4.02 -0.13
CA ILE A 49 10.55 -3.16 -0.18
C ILE A 49 11.75 -3.94 -0.73
N GLU A 50 11.95 -5.19 -0.28
CA GLU A 50 12.98 -6.07 -0.82
C GLU A 50 12.84 -6.26 -2.34
N ALA A 51 11.61 -6.39 -2.86
CA ALA A 51 11.35 -6.47 -4.29
C ALA A 51 11.79 -5.19 -5.02
N THR A 52 11.53 -4.01 -4.45
CA THR A 52 12.00 -2.73 -5.00
C THR A 52 13.52 -2.64 -5.03
N MET A 53 14.19 -3.12 -3.98
CA MET A 53 15.65 -3.18 -3.95
C MET A 53 16.22 -4.11 -5.05
N ARG A 54 15.58 -5.27 -5.29
CA ARG A 54 15.95 -6.15 -6.40
C ARG A 54 15.78 -5.46 -7.75
N CYS A 55 14.68 -4.74 -7.94
CA CYS A 55 14.44 -3.97 -9.17
C CYS A 55 15.50 -2.87 -9.40
N LEU A 56 15.91 -2.16 -8.35
CA LEU A 56 17.00 -1.18 -8.44
C LEU A 56 18.33 -1.83 -8.83
N LYS A 57 18.67 -2.95 -8.20
CA LYS A 57 19.90 -3.70 -8.55
C LYS A 57 19.89 -4.17 -10.02
N ALA A 58 18.71 -4.57 -10.53
CA ALA A 58 18.57 -4.96 -11.94
C ALA A 58 18.77 -3.82 -12.94
N ILE A 59 18.67 -2.55 -12.51
CA ILE A 59 18.97 -1.36 -13.32
C ILE A 59 20.27 -0.67 -12.92
N ASN A 60 21.22 -1.42 -12.36
CA ASN A 60 22.58 -0.97 -11.99
C ASN A 60 22.65 0.09 -10.88
N VAL A 61 21.82 -0.04 -9.88
CA VAL A 61 21.85 0.79 -8.66
C VAL A 61 22.36 -0.04 -7.50
N ALA A 62 23.38 0.44 -6.78
CA ALA A 62 23.84 -0.20 -5.56
C ALA A 62 22.90 0.15 -4.39
N VAL A 63 22.48 -0.88 -3.64
CA VAL A 63 21.61 -0.73 -2.47
C VAL A 63 22.13 -1.61 -1.34
N ASP A 64 22.51 -0.97 -0.24
CA ASP A 64 23.06 -1.61 0.95
C ASP A 64 22.22 -1.25 2.17
N GLU A 65 21.95 -2.25 3.02
CA GLU A 65 21.36 -2.03 4.32
C GLU A 65 22.40 -1.48 5.30
N ILE A 66 22.03 -0.44 6.02
CA ILE A 66 22.82 0.15 7.09
C ILE A 66 21.97 0.35 8.35
N PRO A 67 22.58 0.51 9.53
CA PRO A 67 21.85 0.88 10.74
C PRO A 67 21.09 2.20 10.54
N SER A 68 19.84 2.26 11.03
CA SER A 68 19.06 3.50 11.09
C SER A 68 19.52 4.37 12.25
N MET A 69 19.29 5.68 12.16
CA MET A 69 19.40 6.59 13.29
C MET A 69 18.28 6.38 14.33
N ILE A 70 17.20 5.68 13.94
CA ILE A 70 16.11 5.30 14.83
C ILE A 70 16.35 3.87 15.33
N GLU A 71 16.40 3.70 16.64
CA GLU A 71 16.60 2.39 17.27
C GLU A 71 15.60 1.34 16.79
N GLY A 72 16.08 0.15 16.45
CA GLY A 72 15.25 -0.96 15.95
C GLY A 72 14.79 -0.83 14.49
N ARG A 73 15.18 0.25 13.79
CA ARG A 73 14.86 0.46 12.37
C ARG A 73 16.07 0.19 11.46
N LYS A 74 15.84 0.18 10.16
CA LYS A 74 16.86 0.07 9.12
C LYS A 74 16.92 1.34 8.29
N ALA A 75 18.07 1.58 7.68
CA ALA A 75 18.23 2.56 6.62
C ALA A 75 18.84 1.88 5.39
N LEU A 76 18.68 2.50 4.23
CA LEU A 76 19.29 2.06 2.98
C LEU A 76 20.23 3.12 2.47
N GLN A 77 21.47 2.73 2.21
CA GLN A 77 22.42 3.53 1.42
C GLN A 77 22.23 3.15 -0.04
N ILE A 78 21.85 4.11 -0.87
CA ILE A 78 21.50 3.92 -2.27
C ILE A 78 22.42 4.77 -3.13
N SER A 79 23.17 4.13 -4.02
CA SER A 79 24.12 4.82 -4.92
C SER A 79 23.71 4.59 -6.37
N GLY A 80 23.17 5.65 -6.99
CA GLY A 80 22.75 5.65 -8.38
C GLY A 80 23.71 6.41 -9.28
N THR A 81 23.62 6.15 -10.59
CA THR A 81 24.46 6.80 -11.62
C THR A 81 23.76 7.97 -12.31
N GLY A 82 22.46 8.20 -12.02
CA GLY A 82 21.61 9.14 -12.76
C GLY A 82 21.17 8.65 -14.14
N HIS A 83 21.66 7.48 -14.55
CA HIS A 83 21.37 6.86 -15.84
C HIS A 83 21.12 5.36 -15.64
N PRO A 84 19.84 4.93 -15.47
CA PRO A 84 19.52 3.51 -15.36
C PRO A 84 20.05 2.71 -16.55
N MET A 85 20.69 1.59 -16.27
CA MET A 85 21.21 0.65 -17.28
C MET A 85 20.89 -0.77 -16.83
N ALA A 86 20.60 -1.67 -17.75
CA ALA A 86 20.36 -3.06 -17.37
C ALA A 86 21.63 -3.70 -16.76
N ALA A 87 21.48 -4.32 -15.63
CA ALA A 87 22.49 -5.12 -14.93
C ALA A 87 22.06 -6.58 -14.76
N ALA A 88 20.85 -6.93 -15.22
CA ALA A 88 20.31 -8.28 -15.20
C ALA A 88 19.33 -8.48 -16.36
N ASP A 89 19.15 -9.73 -16.79
CA ASP A 89 18.18 -10.10 -17.82
C ASP A 89 16.77 -10.26 -17.27
N SER A 90 16.66 -10.50 -15.97
CA SER A 90 15.37 -10.68 -15.28
C SER A 90 15.41 -10.19 -13.84
N VAL A 91 14.21 -9.85 -13.31
CA VAL A 91 14.02 -9.44 -11.92
C VAL A 91 12.73 -10.04 -11.35
N ASP A 92 12.82 -10.57 -10.14
CA ASP A 92 11.66 -11.06 -9.40
C ASP A 92 11.05 -9.95 -8.54
N CYS A 93 9.82 -9.54 -8.89
CA CYS A 93 9.01 -8.60 -8.14
C CYS A 93 8.28 -9.22 -6.94
N GLY A 94 8.44 -10.53 -6.71
CA GLY A 94 7.72 -11.24 -5.65
C GLY A 94 6.21 -11.16 -5.85
N GLU A 95 5.50 -10.64 -4.86
CA GLU A 95 4.06 -10.33 -4.96
C GLU A 95 3.79 -8.80 -4.99
N SER A 96 4.85 -7.98 -5.13
CA SER A 96 4.76 -6.52 -5.06
C SER A 96 4.24 -5.88 -6.34
N GLY A 97 2.98 -5.46 -6.33
CA GLY A 97 2.41 -4.68 -7.42
C GLY A 97 3.07 -3.31 -7.61
N SER A 98 3.60 -2.71 -6.54
CA SER A 98 4.33 -1.44 -6.60
C SER A 98 5.67 -1.61 -7.32
N ALA A 99 6.47 -2.60 -6.93
CA ALA A 99 7.74 -2.88 -7.59
C ALA A 99 7.53 -3.12 -9.09
N LEU A 100 6.60 -4.01 -9.46
CA LEU A 100 6.31 -4.31 -10.87
C LEU A 100 5.90 -3.06 -11.65
N ARG A 101 4.86 -2.35 -11.19
CA ARG A 101 4.27 -1.24 -11.96
C ARG A 101 5.14 0.01 -11.99
N PHE A 102 5.96 0.24 -10.97
CA PHE A 102 6.87 1.37 -10.97
C PHE A 102 8.08 1.14 -11.87
N PHE A 103 8.58 -0.10 -11.93
CA PHE A 103 9.78 -0.41 -12.71
C PHE A 103 9.50 -0.82 -14.16
N LEU A 104 8.29 -1.22 -14.51
CA LEU A 104 7.97 -1.62 -15.88
C LEU A 104 8.23 -0.48 -16.90
N PRO A 105 7.83 0.79 -16.69
CA PRO A 105 8.20 1.89 -17.56
C PRO A 105 9.69 2.22 -17.55
N LEU A 106 10.37 2.05 -16.41
CA LEU A 106 11.83 2.22 -16.33
C LEU A 106 12.53 1.14 -17.16
N GLY A 107 12.10 -0.13 -17.05
CA GLY A 107 12.58 -1.24 -17.87
C GLY A 107 12.36 -1.00 -19.36
N ALA A 108 11.18 -0.50 -19.73
CA ALA A 108 10.85 -0.14 -21.10
C ALA A 108 11.67 1.04 -21.66
N ASN A 109 12.50 1.70 -20.84
CA ASN A 109 13.38 2.78 -21.26
C ASN A 109 14.89 2.42 -21.27
N LEU A 110 15.25 1.16 -21.01
CA LEU A 110 16.65 0.71 -20.93
C LEU A 110 17.28 0.44 -22.30
N ASN A 111 16.49 0.34 -23.37
CA ASN A 111 16.93 -0.05 -24.72
C ASN A 111 17.61 -1.43 -24.78
N CYS A 112 17.20 -2.33 -23.92
CA CYS A 112 17.59 -3.74 -23.85
C CYS A 112 16.47 -4.55 -23.17
N PRO A 113 16.37 -5.86 -23.45
CA PRO A 113 15.36 -6.69 -22.82
C PRO A 113 15.53 -6.77 -21.31
N LEU A 114 14.42 -6.62 -20.56
CA LEU A 114 14.36 -6.91 -19.14
C LEU A 114 13.05 -7.69 -18.85
N THR A 115 13.19 -8.83 -18.21
CA THR A 115 12.06 -9.71 -17.86
C THR A 115 11.66 -9.50 -16.40
N PHE A 116 10.40 -9.14 -16.18
CA PHE A 116 9.79 -9.06 -14.86
C PHE A 116 9.06 -10.36 -14.54
N THR A 117 9.38 -10.96 -13.42
CA THR A 117 8.74 -12.15 -12.88
C THR A 117 8.07 -11.84 -11.55
N GLY A 118 7.27 -12.78 -11.07
CA GLY A 118 6.61 -12.69 -9.77
C GLY A 118 5.79 -13.95 -9.50
N HIS A 119 5.14 -14.00 -8.36
CA HIS A 119 4.35 -15.16 -7.96
C HIS A 119 3.05 -14.72 -7.26
N GLY A 120 2.26 -15.72 -6.81
CA GLY A 120 0.98 -15.48 -6.17
C GLY A 120 0.00 -14.73 -7.07
N LYS A 121 -0.81 -13.88 -6.47
CA LYS A 121 -1.82 -13.11 -7.20
C LYS A 121 -1.22 -12.09 -8.18
N LEU A 122 0.05 -11.67 -7.98
CA LEU A 122 0.72 -10.71 -8.86
C LEU A 122 0.73 -11.18 -10.32
N VAL A 123 0.89 -12.48 -10.55
CA VAL A 123 0.95 -13.08 -11.90
C VAL A 123 -0.27 -12.72 -12.76
N SER A 124 -1.44 -12.60 -12.15
CA SER A 124 -2.72 -12.33 -12.86
C SER A 124 -3.25 -10.90 -12.67
N ARG A 125 -2.52 -10.02 -11.98
CA ARG A 125 -2.94 -8.62 -11.81
C ARG A 125 -2.84 -7.87 -13.15
N PRO A 126 -3.85 -7.06 -13.52
CA PRO A 126 -3.89 -6.44 -14.84
C PRO A 126 -2.71 -5.49 -15.07
N LEU A 127 -2.15 -5.57 -16.30
CA LEU A 127 -1.11 -4.67 -16.82
C LEU A 127 -1.54 -4.01 -18.14
N GLN A 128 -2.79 -4.21 -18.56
CA GLN A 128 -3.30 -3.77 -19.86
C GLN A 128 -3.05 -2.27 -20.11
N ALA A 129 -3.19 -1.42 -19.08
CA ALA A 129 -2.93 0.01 -19.22
C ALA A 129 -1.49 0.33 -19.70
N TYR A 130 -0.52 -0.52 -19.39
CA TYR A 130 0.83 -0.36 -19.95
C TYR A 130 0.95 -1.02 -21.32
N TYR A 131 0.29 -2.15 -21.58
CA TYR A 131 0.32 -2.79 -22.89
C TYR A 131 -0.25 -1.87 -23.96
N ASP A 132 -1.36 -1.17 -23.70
CA ASP A 132 -1.93 -0.19 -24.61
C ASP A 132 -0.95 0.95 -24.95
N ILE A 133 -0.19 1.43 -23.94
CA ILE A 133 0.87 2.41 -24.14
C ILE A 133 2.02 1.82 -24.95
N PHE A 134 2.43 0.60 -24.66
CA PHE A 134 3.55 -0.04 -25.38
C PHE A 134 3.21 -0.26 -26.84
N ASP A 135 1.99 -0.67 -27.16
CA ASP A 135 1.50 -0.79 -28.53
C ASP A 135 1.52 0.59 -29.24
N GLU A 136 1.00 1.65 -28.60
CA GLU A 136 1.00 3.02 -29.15
C GLU A 136 2.42 3.57 -29.39
N LYS A 137 3.36 3.25 -28.48
CA LYS A 137 4.75 3.72 -28.53
C LYS A 137 5.71 2.78 -29.25
N PHE A 138 5.21 1.68 -29.83
CA PHE A 138 6.01 0.64 -30.53
C PHE A 138 7.08 0.02 -29.63
N ILE A 139 6.83 -0.12 -28.33
CA ILE A 139 7.66 -0.85 -27.39
C ILE A 139 7.38 -2.34 -27.54
N GLN A 140 8.43 -3.11 -27.77
CA GLN A 140 8.30 -4.57 -27.83
C GLN A 140 8.08 -5.15 -26.43
N TYR A 141 7.10 -6.02 -26.29
CA TYR A 141 6.89 -6.77 -25.05
C TYR A 141 6.40 -8.19 -25.36
N PHE A 142 6.72 -9.10 -24.46
CA PHE A 142 6.28 -10.49 -24.51
C PHE A 142 5.72 -10.86 -23.14
N ASN A 143 4.56 -11.50 -23.10
CA ASN A 143 3.92 -11.93 -21.86
C ASN A 143 3.23 -13.29 -22.06
N ASP A 144 2.80 -13.92 -20.99
CA ASP A 144 1.99 -15.14 -21.03
C ASP A 144 0.50 -14.78 -20.95
N ASN A 145 -0.13 -14.55 -22.11
CA ASN A 145 -1.57 -14.23 -22.20
C ASN A 145 -1.99 -13.05 -21.29
N GLY A 146 -1.20 -11.97 -21.31
CA GLY A 146 -1.41 -10.78 -20.47
C GLY A 146 -0.91 -10.89 -19.04
N ARG A 147 -0.26 -12.00 -18.67
CA ARG A 147 0.23 -12.33 -17.33
C ARG A 147 1.76 -12.28 -17.26
N LEU A 148 2.29 -12.37 -16.04
CA LEU A 148 3.73 -12.59 -15.82
C LEU A 148 4.13 -14.02 -16.25
N PRO A 149 5.40 -14.20 -16.70
CA PRO A 149 6.43 -13.17 -16.84
C PRO A 149 6.14 -12.19 -17.97
N VAL A 150 6.64 -10.95 -17.83
CA VAL A 150 6.61 -9.96 -18.92
C VAL A 150 8.02 -9.47 -19.23
N THR A 151 8.42 -9.60 -20.47
CA THR A 151 9.66 -9.03 -21.00
C THR A 151 9.36 -7.75 -21.73
N VAL A 152 10.05 -6.67 -21.44
CA VAL A 152 9.96 -5.40 -22.18
C VAL A 152 11.29 -5.08 -22.83
N ASN A 153 11.23 -4.58 -24.04
CA ASN A 153 12.43 -4.17 -24.79
C ASN A 153 12.09 -2.96 -25.65
N GLY A 154 12.67 -1.82 -25.35
CA GLY A 154 12.39 -0.62 -26.11
C GLY A 154 12.96 0.64 -25.51
N ARG A 155 12.44 1.75 -25.99
CA ARG A 155 12.75 3.09 -25.49
C ARG A 155 11.49 3.93 -25.53
N LEU A 156 11.07 4.41 -24.36
CA LEU A 156 9.98 5.37 -24.28
C LEU A 156 10.32 6.65 -25.07
N THR A 157 9.35 7.23 -25.74
CA THR A 157 9.49 8.46 -26.53
C THR A 157 8.65 9.57 -25.92
N PRO A 158 9.11 10.84 -25.98
CA PRO A 158 8.32 11.98 -25.54
C PRO A 158 6.93 12.03 -26.23
N GLY A 159 5.95 12.64 -25.58
CA GLY A 159 4.61 12.84 -26.13
C GLY A 159 3.50 12.51 -25.14
N THR A 160 2.31 12.26 -25.62
CA THR A 160 1.14 12.01 -24.79
C THR A 160 1.03 10.53 -24.41
N TYR A 161 0.66 10.27 -23.15
CA TYR A 161 0.42 8.98 -22.54
C TYR A 161 -0.97 8.97 -21.93
N LYS A 162 -1.86 8.14 -22.42
CA LYS A 162 -3.25 8.05 -21.95
C LYS A 162 -3.42 6.88 -21.01
N LEU A 163 -4.02 7.11 -19.84
CA LEU A 163 -4.24 6.11 -18.81
C LEU A 163 -5.65 6.21 -18.22
N PRO A 164 -6.33 5.08 -17.96
CA PRO A 164 -7.53 5.09 -17.13
C PRO A 164 -7.17 5.42 -15.67
N GLY A 165 -8.01 6.24 -15.00
CA GLY A 165 -7.79 6.67 -13.63
C GLY A 165 -8.35 5.70 -12.57
N ASP A 166 -9.21 4.78 -12.97
CA ASP A 166 -10.01 3.89 -12.12
C ASP A 166 -9.43 2.47 -11.96
N VAL A 167 -8.30 2.16 -12.60
CA VAL A 167 -7.64 0.85 -12.46
C VAL A 167 -6.63 0.85 -11.32
N SER A 168 -5.61 1.69 -11.39
CA SER A 168 -4.60 1.84 -10.33
C SER A 168 -3.74 3.10 -10.52
N SER A 169 -3.61 3.90 -9.49
CA SER A 169 -2.68 5.05 -9.45
C SER A 169 -1.20 4.67 -9.63
N GLN A 170 -0.85 3.38 -9.48
CA GLN A 170 0.51 2.89 -9.68
C GLN A 170 0.96 3.01 -11.13
N PHE A 171 0.07 2.92 -12.11
CA PHE A 171 0.40 3.13 -13.52
C PHE A 171 0.85 4.56 -13.79
N VAL A 172 0.15 5.54 -13.22
CA VAL A 172 0.52 6.95 -13.32
C VAL A 172 1.86 7.19 -12.64
N SER A 173 2.03 6.68 -11.41
CA SER A 173 3.28 6.83 -10.65
C SER A 173 4.48 6.23 -11.37
N GLY A 174 4.33 5.06 -11.99
CA GLY A 174 5.40 4.42 -12.77
C GLY A 174 5.86 5.27 -13.96
N LEU A 175 4.93 5.87 -14.70
CA LEU A 175 5.29 6.81 -15.77
C LEU A 175 5.97 8.07 -15.23
N LEU A 176 5.48 8.61 -14.09
CA LEU A 176 6.08 9.78 -13.46
C LEU A 176 7.55 9.57 -13.05
N PHE A 177 7.97 8.33 -12.72
CA PHE A 177 9.39 8.03 -12.51
C PHE A 177 10.21 7.98 -13.79
N ALA A 178 9.64 7.53 -14.90
CA ALA A 178 10.38 7.28 -16.14
C ALA A 178 10.43 8.48 -17.08
N LEU A 179 9.31 9.21 -17.24
CA LEU A 179 9.18 10.28 -18.24
C LEU A 179 10.10 11.48 -18.04
N PRO A 180 10.45 11.91 -16.81
CA PRO A 180 11.40 13.01 -16.61
C PRO A 180 12.78 12.76 -17.23
N LEU A 181 13.17 11.49 -17.39
CA LEU A 181 14.46 11.07 -17.94
C LEU A 181 14.52 11.14 -19.48
N LEU A 182 13.38 11.33 -20.15
CA LEU A 182 13.31 11.35 -21.62
C LEU A 182 13.93 12.62 -22.21
N ASN A 183 14.29 12.56 -23.48
CA ASN A 183 14.93 13.69 -24.18
C ASN A 183 13.95 14.80 -24.62
N GLY A 184 12.70 14.77 -24.22
CA GLY A 184 11.68 15.78 -24.51
C GLY A 184 10.50 15.69 -23.57
N ASP A 185 9.60 16.65 -23.67
CA ASP A 185 8.44 16.80 -22.80
C ASP A 185 7.38 15.75 -23.07
N SER A 186 6.66 15.36 -22.02
CA SER A 186 5.55 14.40 -22.09
C SER A 186 4.34 14.90 -21.32
N ILE A 187 3.18 14.32 -21.63
CA ILE A 187 1.91 14.60 -20.96
C ILE A 187 1.29 13.26 -20.58
N ILE A 188 0.87 13.12 -19.34
CA ILE A 188 0.00 12.01 -18.92
C ILE A 188 -1.42 12.54 -18.87
N GLU A 189 -2.32 11.95 -19.66
CA GLU A 189 -3.76 12.27 -19.69
C GLU A 189 -4.55 11.16 -19.01
N ILE A 190 -5.33 11.52 -17.99
CA ILE A 190 -6.21 10.58 -17.28
C ILE A 190 -7.58 10.57 -17.95
N THR A 191 -7.98 9.42 -18.48
CA THR A 191 -9.16 9.28 -19.36
C THR A 191 -10.46 8.98 -18.62
N SER A 192 -10.40 8.58 -17.33
CA SER A 192 -11.55 8.38 -16.43
C SER A 192 -11.27 9.05 -15.08
N PRO A 193 -12.23 9.19 -14.16
CA PRO A 193 -11.99 9.77 -12.83
C PRO A 193 -10.81 9.09 -12.12
N LEU A 194 -9.87 9.89 -11.59
CA LEU A 194 -8.69 9.36 -10.92
C LEU A 194 -9.02 8.95 -9.49
N GLU A 195 -9.03 7.66 -9.24
CA GLU A 195 -9.11 7.09 -7.91
C GLU A 195 -7.73 6.98 -7.24
N SER A 196 -7.70 7.04 -5.91
CA SER A 196 -6.44 7.06 -5.14
C SER A 196 -5.47 8.16 -5.59
N SER A 197 -6.00 9.34 -5.88
CA SER A 197 -5.21 10.48 -6.34
C SER A 197 -4.10 10.86 -5.35
N ALA A 198 -4.34 10.69 -4.06
CA ALA A 198 -3.33 10.94 -3.02
C ALA A 198 -2.02 10.18 -3.26
N TYR A 199 -2.06 8.96 -3.80
CA TYR A 199 -0.84 8.21 -4.11
C TYR A 199 -0.06 8.80 -5.31
N VAL A 200 -0.73 9.47 -6.24
CA VAL A 200 -0.06 10.22 -7.31
C VAL A 200 0.53 11.51 -6.73
N ASP A 201 -0.21 12.21 -5.89
CA ASP A 201 0.26 13.43 -5.21
C ASP A 201 1.48 13.13 -4.32
N MET A 202 1.50 11.98 -3.60
CA MET A 202 2.69 11.47 -2.89
C MET A 202 3.88 11.27 -3.84
N THR A 203 3.65 10.73 -5.05
CA THR A 203 4.71 10.54 -6.04
C THR A 203 5.28 11.89 -6.51
N ILE A 204 4.41 12.84 -6.84
CA ILE A 204 4.81 14.19 -7.29
C ILE A 204 5.60 14.90 -6.19
N ASN A 205 5.14 14.82 -4.95
CA ASN A 205 5.85 15.41 -3.81
C ASN A 205 7.23 14.77 -3.60
N CYS A 206 7.32 13.45 -3.69
CA CYS A 206 8.59 12.74 -3.60
C CYS A 206 9.54 13.14 -4.75
N LEU A 207 9.05 13.20 -5.99
CA LEU A 207 9.82 13.65 -7.14
C LEU A 207 10.38 15.07 -6.94
N ALA A 208 9.54 15.99 -6.44
CA ALA A 208 9.95 17.37 -6.15
C ALA A 208 11.08 17.43 -5.10
N LYS A 209 10.99 16.59 -4.06
CA LYS A 209 12.02 16.43 -3.03
C LYS A 209 13.37 16.00 -3.63
N PHE A 210 13.36 15.16 -4.67
CA PHE A 210 14.54 14.72 -5.41
C PHE A 210 14.84 15.56 -6.66
N GLY A 211 14.36 16.81 -6.74
CA GLY A 211 14.70 17.79 -7.77
C GLY A 211 13.94 17.66 -9.09
N VAL A 212 12.94 16.77 -9.18
CA VAL A 212 12.13 16.58 -10.39
C VAL A 212 10.76 17.26 -10.21
N GLN A 213 10.41 18.14 -11.16
CA GLN A 213 9.18 18.91 -11.12
C GLN A 213 8.13 18.38 -12.10
N ILE A 214 6.90 18.21 -11.60
CA ILE A 214 5.75 17.81 -12.38
C ILE A 214 4.68 18.89 -12.22
N GLU A 215 4.12 19.35 -13.30
CA GLU A 215 3.01 20.29 -13.29
C GLU A 215 1.69 19.51 -13.37
N ASN A 216 0.79 19.73 -12.40
CA ASN A 216 -0.52 19.09 -12.34
C ASN A 216 -1.60 20.11 -12.68
N GLU A 217 -2.25 19.97 -13.84
CA GLU A 217 -3.31 20.88 -14.28
C GLU A 217 -4.64 20.67 -13.53
N GLY A 218 -4.75 19.63 -12.71
CA GLY A 218 -5.95 19.38 -11.89
C GLY A 218 -7.19 18.96 -12.69
N GLY A 219 -8.36 19.11 -12.07
CA GLY A 219 -9.65 18.77 -12.69
C GLY A 219 -10.07 17.31 -12.56
N LEU A 220 -11.22 16.97 -13.11
CA LEU A 220 -11.80 15.62 -13.10
C LEU A 220 -10.97 14.64 -13.94
N HIS A 221 -10.50 15.11 -15.09
CA HIS A 221 -9.55 14.44 -15.98
C HIS A 221 -8.19 15.14 -15.83
N ARG A 222 -7.43 14.69 -14.85
CA ARG A 222 -6.13 15.29 -14.53
C ARG A 222 -5.14 15.11 -15.68
N ARG A 223 -4.34 16.14 -15.92
CA ARG A 223 -3.20 16.11 -16.84
C ARG A 223 -1.95 16.45 -16.05
N TYR A 224 -0.91 15.69 -16.31
CA TYR A 224 0.40 15.90 -15.70
C TYR A 224 1.41 16.26 -16.80
N LEU A 225 1.94 17.48 -16.74
CA LEU A 225 2.95 17.94 -17.69
C LEU A 225 4.32 17.58 -17.11
N VAL A 226 5.07 16.79 -17.84
CA VAL A 226 6.37 16.25 -17.45
C VAL A 226 7.43 16.81 -18.39
N LYS A 227 8.23 17.76 -17.89
CA LYS A 227 9.40 18.22 -18.63
C LYS A 227 10.42 17.08 -18.75
N GLY A 228 10.96 16.90 -19.95
CA GLY A 228 12.05 15.95 -20.19
C GLY A 228 13.42 16.49 -19.75
N LYS A 229 14.44 15.64 -19.85
CA LYS A 229 15.84 15.96 -19.51
C LYS A 229 16.06 16.41 -18.06
N GLN A 230 15.13 16.11 -17.17
CA GLN A 230 15.29 16.34 -15.74
C GLN A 230 16.29 15.35 -15.14
N ARG A 231 16.90 15.73 -14.06
CA ARG A 231 17.88 14.90 -13.34
C ARG A 231 17.46 14.79 -11.88
N TYR A 232 17.37 13.56 -11.40
CA TYR A 232 17.20 13.31 -9.98
C TYR A 232 18.45 13.72 -9.21
N GLN A 233 18.26 14.34 -8.06
CA GLN A 233 19.32 14.79 -7.18
C GLN A 233 19.41 13.88 -5.97
N ALA A 234 20.62 13.40 -5.66
CA ALA A 234 20.84 12.60 -4.47
C ALA A 234 20.54 13.43 -3.22
N GLN A 235 19.75 12.85 -2.31
CA GLN A 235 19.32 13.51 -1.10
C GLN A 235 19.01 12.48 -0.02
N ASP A 236 19.46 12.76 1.21
CA ASP A 236 19.07 11.99 2.39
C ASP A 236 17.64 12.29 2.78
N SER A 237 16.95 11.27 3.26
CA SER A 237 15.54 11.33 3.60
C SER A 237 15.18 10.35 4.71
N GLN A 238 14.18 10.70 5.51
CA GLN A 238 13.57 9.83 6.49
C GLN A 238 12.13 9.55 6.10
N VAL A 239 11.78 8.27 5.95
CA VAL A 239 10.42 7.85 5.59
C VAL A 239 9.48 8.06 6.78
N GLU A 240 8.36 8.72 6.57
CA GLU A 240 7.32 8.92 7.60
C GLU A 240 6.58 7.61 7.94
N GLY A 241 5.86 7.61 9.08
CA GLY A 241 5.03 6.48 9.50
C GLY A 241 3.87 6.19 8.55
N ASP A 242 3.45 4.94 8.53
CA ASP A 242 2.43 4.41 7.62
C ASP A 242 1.02 4.58 8.18
N TRP A 243 0.21 5.46 7.58
CA TRP A 243 -1.17 5.66 7.97
C TRP A 243 -2.07 4.45 7.66
N SER A 244 -1.75 3.65 6.63
CA SER A 244 -2.49 2.41 6.40
C SER A 244 -2.29 1.40 7.53
N GLN A 245 -1.09 1.38 8.15
CA GLN A 245 -0.80 0.50 9.28
C GLN A 245 -1.33 1.11 10.59
N ALA A 246 -1.22 2.43 10.77
CA ALA A 246 -1.79 3.13 11.91
C ALA A 246 -3.32 2.92 12.03
N ALA A 247 -4.01 2.73 10.90
CA ALA A 247 -5.44 2.45 10.87
C ALA A 247 -5.83 1.19 11.68
N PHE A 248 -4.97 0.15 11.71
CA PHE A 248 -5.24 -1.03 12.54
C PHE A 248 -5.20 -0.69 14.03
N TRP A 249 -4.27 0.16 14.43
CA TRP A 249 -4.12 0.58 15.83
C TRP A 249 -5.20 1.58 16.25
N THR A 250 -5.60 2.50 15.35
CA THR A 250 -6.71 3.43 15.65
C THR A 250 -8.04 2.69 15.82
N VAL A 251 -8.33 1.75 14.94
CA VAL A 251 -9.52 0.88 15.09
C VAL A 251 -9.35 -0.02 16.31
N GLY A 252 -8.19 -0.64 16.51
CA GLY A 252 -7.90 -1.49 17.67
C GLY A 252 -8.08 -0.74 18.99
N GLY A 253 -7.66 0.52 19.08
CA GLY A 253 -7.85 1.38 20.24
C GLY A 253 -9.31 1.71 20.51
N SER A 254 -10.09 1.96 19.46
CA SER A 254 -11.55 2.21 19.56
C SER A 254 -12.32 0.98 20.05
N LEU A 255 -11.91 -0.21 19.63
CA LEU A 255 -12.50 -1.48 20.06
C LEU A 255 -12.02 -1.93 21.45
N GLY A 256 -10.84 -1.51 21.86
CA GLY A 256 -10.16 -1.87 23.13
C GLY A 256 -10.32 -0.81 24.22
N ASP A 257 -9.25 -0.64 24.99
CA ASP A 257 -9.16 0.32 26.10
C ASP A 257 -8.23 1.52 25.76
N GLY A 258 -8.05 1.81 24.49
CA GLY A 258 -7.31 2.97 23.96
C GLY A 258 -5.88 2.67 23.53
N ILE A 259 -5.51 3.17 22.35
CA ILE A 259 -4.15 3.08 21.79
C ILE A 259 -3.67 4.46 21.35
N THR A 260 -2.41 4.75 21.63
CA THR A 260 -1.65 5.85 21.03
C THR A 260 -0.72 5.27 19.96
N CYS A 261 -0.94 5.64 18.71
CA CYS A 261 -0.05 5.31 17.59
C CYS A 261 0.87 6.49 17.33
N GLN A 262 2.17 6.30 17.57
CA GLN A 262 3.23 7.30 17.35
C GLN A 262 3.90 7.14 15.99
N GLY A 263 4.66 8.15 15.57
CA GLY A 263 5.45 8.14 14.33
C GLY A 263 4.67 8.49 13.07
N VAL A 264 3.39 8.82 13.18
CA VAL A 264 2.56 9.26 12.05
C VAL A 264 2.55 10.78 11.94
N ASN A 265 2.72 11.31 10.73
CA ASN A 265 2.64 12.73 10.45
C ASN A 265 1.18 13.12 10.17
N VAL A 266 0.60 14.01 10.96
CA VAL A 266 -0.80 14.46 10.79
C VAL A 266 -1.00 15.39 9.57
N ASN A 267 0.09 15.87 8.97
CA ASN A 267 0.07 16.64 7.72
C ASN A 267 0.53 15.78 6.52
N SER A 268 0.46 14.46 6.63
CA SER A 268 0.86 13.54 5.57
C SER A 268 -0.05 13.65 4.34
N LEU A 269 0.53 13.40 3.16
CA LEU A 269 -0.22 13.22 1.91
C LEU A 269 -0.80 11.81 1.75
N GLN A 270 -0.59 10.90 2.72
CA GLN A 270 -1.14 9.55 2.65
C GLN A 270 -2.67 9.59 2.74
N GLY A 271 -3.35 9.13 1.69
CA GLY A 271 -4.82 9.14 1.63
C GLY A 271 -5.50 8.34 2.75
N ASP A 272 -4.79 7.38 3.32
CA ASP A 272 -5.27 6.53 4.40
C ASP A 272 -5.37 7.26 5.76
N GLN A 273 -4.86 8.49 5.88
CA GLN A 273 -5.16 9.38 7.00
C GLN A 273 -6.66 9.64 7.14
N ALA A 274 -7.45 9.45 6.06
CA ALA A 274 -8.91 9.51 6.08
C ALA A 274 -9.55 8.61 7.16
N VAL A 275 -8.81 7.63 7.71
CA VAL A 275 -9.28 6.82 8.85
C VAL A 275 -9.73 7.69 10.02
N VAL A 276 -9.07 8.80 10.29
CA VAL A 276 -9.40 9.71 11.39
C VAL A 276 -10.78 10.32 11.16
N ASP A 277 -10.99 11.00 10.03
CA ASP A 277 -12.27 11.63 9.69
C ASP A 277 -13.43 10.63 9.63
N ILE A 278 -13.17 9.43 9.10
CA ILE A 278 -14.17 8.37 9.02
C ILE A 278 -14.57 7.91 10.43
N MET A 279 -13.59 7.65 11.29
CA MET A 279 -13.85 7.20 12.66
C MET A 279 -14.51 8.28 13.52
N GLU A 280 -14.14 9.57 13.36
CA GLU A 280 -14.83 10.69 14.03
C GLU A 280 -16.30 10.79 13.60
N ARG A 281 -16.61 10.63 12.32
CA ARG A 281 -18.01 10.54 11.82
C ARG A 281 -18.75 9.34 12.41
N MET A 282 -18.05 8.26 12.73
CA MET A 282 -18.58 7.10 13.44
C MET A 282 -18.72 7.32 14.96
N GLY A 283 -18.25 8.46 15.47
CA GLY A 283 -18.37 8.82 16.89
C GLY A 283 -17.18 8.43 17.76
N ALA A 284 -16.08 7.97 17.18
CA ALA A 284 -14.85 7.71 17.93
C ALA A 284 -14.25 9.01 18.48
N VAL A 285 -13.67 8.93 19.68
CA VAL A 285 -12.96 10.06 20.31
C VAL A 285 -11.47 9.94 19.97
N ILE A 286 -11.02 10.83 19.11
CA ILE A 286 -9.65 10.84 18.58
C ILE A 286 -8.94 12.14 19.00
N LYS A 287 -7.69 12.01 19.42
CA LYS A 287 -6.79 13.12 19.65
C LYS A 287 -5.59 12.98 18.73
N GLN A 288 -5.26 14.05 18.00
CA GLN A 288 -4.07 14.12 17.16
C GLN A 288 -3.07 15.11 17.77
N ASP A 289 -1.81 14.72 17.77
CA ASP A 289 -0.65 15.57 18.00
C ASP A 289 0.23 15.52 16.73
N ALA A 290 1.21 16.38 16.59
CA ALA A 290 2.01 16.50 15.35
C ALA A 290 2.50 15.16 14.77
N ASN A 291 2.88 14.21 15.65
CA ASN A 291 3.47 12.91 15.26
C ASN A 291 2.75 11.71 15.90
N SER A 292 1.52 11.87 16.36
CA SER A 292 0.78 10.76 16.97
C SER A 292 -0.72 10.93 16.84
N VAL A 293 -1.42 9.80 16.88
CA VAL A 293 -2.88 9.72 17.00
C VAL A 293 -3.24 8.82 18.16
N THR A 294 -4.10 9.31 19.06
CA THR A 294 -4.63 8.56 20.19
C THR A 294 -6.13 8.35 20.02
N VAL A 295 -6.57 7.10 20.13
CA VAL A 295 -7.98 6.74 20.07
C VAL A 295 -8.35 6.01 21.34
N ASN A 296 -9.42 6.46 22.00
CA ASN A 296 -9.95 5.82 23.20
C ASN A 296 -11.10 4.88 22.84
N GLY A 297 -11.26 3.82 23.62
CA GLY A 297 -12.38 2.90 23.49
C GLY A 297 -13.74 3.59 23.68
N GLY A 298 -14.72 3.19 22.87
CA GLY A 298 -16.06 3.76 22.93
C GLY A 298 -17.03 3.14 21.96
N ALA A 299 -18.31 3.49 22.12
CA ALA A 299 -19.36 3.06 21.18
C ALA A 299 -19.25 3.86 19.88
N THR A 300 -19.41 3.17 18.76
CA THR A 300 -19.41 3.76 17.43
C THR A 300 -20.75 3.49 16.72
N LYS A 301 -21.06 4.33 15.74
CA LYS A 301 -22.28 4.26 14.93
C LYS A 301 -21.98 4.15 13.45
N ALA A 302 -22.95 3.68 12.72
CA ALA A 302 -22.87 3.51 11.27
C ALA A 302 -22.65 4.83 10.52
N THR A 303 -22.00 4.73 9.38
CA THR A 303 -21.79 5.84 8.42
C THR A 303 -21.71 5.30 7.00
N VAL A 304 -21.63 6.20 6.02
CA VAL A 304 -21.22 5.84 4.64
C VAL A 304 -19.73 6.08 4.51
N ILE A 305 -19.00 5.08 3.99
CA ILE A 305 -17.55 5.11 3.76
C ILE A 305 -17.31 5.03 2.25
N ASP A 306 -16.69 6.06 1.69
CA ASP A 306 -16.24 6.06 0.29
C ASP A 306 -14.80 5.52 0.22
N ALA A 307 -14.62 4.40 -0.48
CA ALA A 307 -13.35 3.70 -0.61
C ALA A 307 -12.46 4.23 -1.75
N ALA A 308 -12.96 5.13 -2.59
CA ALA A 308 -12.26 5.55 -3.80
C ALA A 308 -10.84 6.07 -3.56
N ASN A 309 -10.59 6.78 -2.45
CA ASN A 309 -9.30 7.38 -2.14
C ASN A 309 -8.53 6.71 -0.98
N CYS A 310 -9.15 5.77 -0.26
CA CYS A 310 -8.55 5.08 0.89
C CYS A 310 -8.81 3.55 0.90
N PRO A 311 -8.58 2.85 -0.24
CA PRO A 311 -8.96 1.44 -0.37
C PRO A 311 -8.24 0.53 0.64
N ASP A 312 -7.09 0.94 1.12
CA ASP A 312 -6.21 0.11 1.92
C ASP A 312 -6.62 0.03 3.40
N ILE A 313 -7.42 0.98 3.89
CA ILE A 313 -7.98 0.95 5.26
C ILE A 313 -9.40 0.34 5.33
N ILE A 314 -10.01 0.02 4.19
CA ILE A 314 -11.36 -0.54 4.13
C ILE A 314 -11.48 -1.87 4.91
N PRO A 315 -10.54 -2.82 4.83
CA PRO A 315 -10.64 -4.07 5.59
C PRO A 315 -10.78 -3.82 7.10
N VAL A 316 -9.98 -2.98 7.70
CA VAL A 316 -10.07 -2.71 9.14
C VAL A 316 -11.27 -1.83 9.52
N LEU A 317 -11.70 -0.92 8.66
CA LEU A 317 -12.95 -0.17 8.85
C LEU A 317 -14.20 -1.06 8.75
N THR A 318 -14.14 -2.14 7.95
CA THR A 318 -15.19 -3.17 7.91
C THR A 318 -15.33 -3.85 9.28
N VAL A 319 -14.21 -4.09 9.97
CA VAL A 319 -14.23 -4.62 11.35
C VAL A 319 -14.93 -3.64 12.31
N LEU A 320 -14.57 -2.36 12.27
CA LEU A 320 -15.22 -1.34 13.11
C LEU A 320 -16.72 -1.28 12.83
N ALA A 321 -17.10 -1.24 11.56
CA ALA A 321 -18.51 -1.21 11.14
C ALA A 321 -19.29 -2.44 11.60
N ALA A 322 -18.67 -3.63 11.59
CA ALA A 322 -19.31 -4.89 12.00
C ALA A 322 -19.75 -4.90 13.46
N VAL A 323 -19.17 -4.03 14.30
CA VAL A 323 -19.53 -3.94 15.74
C VAL A 323 -20.05 -2.55 16.13
N SER A 324 -20.32 -1.68 15.17
CA SER A 324 -20.94 -0.37 15.39
C SER A 324 -22.47 -0.45 15.41
N GLU A 325 -23.15 0.53 15.99
CA GLU A 325 -24.62 0.61 15.94
C GLU A 325 -25.11 1.03 14.55
N GLY A 326 -26.13 0.33 14.01
CA GLY A 326 -26.78 0.68 12.74
C GLY A 326 -26.21 -0.04 11.52
N THR A 327 -26.44 0.51 10.33
CA THR A 327 -26.02 -0.10 9.05
C THR A 327 -25.05 0.81 8.31
N THR A 328 -23.81 0.38 8.21
CA THR A 328 -22.75 1.06 7.42
C THR A 328 -22.78 0.59 5.97
N LYS A 329 -22.60 1.54 5.04
CA LYS A 329 -22.36 1.23 3.62
C LYS A 329 -20.96 1.64 3.23
N ILE A 330 -20.24 0.72 2.60
CA ILE A 330 -18.96 0.99 1.92
C ILE A 330 -19.25 1.04 0.43
N ILE A 331 -18.86 2.13 -0.22
CA ILE A 331 -19.14 2.40 -1.63
C ILE A 331 -17.83 2.66 -2.40
N ASN A 332 -17.87 2.62 -3.73
CA ASN A 332 -16.73 2.87 -4.62
C ASN A 332 -15.53 1.96 -4.29
N ALA A 333 -15.79 0.70 -3.95
CA ALA A 333 -14.81 -0.26 -3.46
C ALA A 333 -14.44 -1.36 -4.48
N GLY A 334 -14.92 -1.31 -5.71
CA GLY A 334 -14.73 -2.37 -6.71
C GLY A 334 -13.27 -2.74 -6.95
N ARG A 335 -12.34 -1.78 -6.87
CA ARG A 335 -10.90 -2.05 -7.00
C ARG A 335 -10.30 -2.92 -5.91
N LEU A 336 -10.97 -3.11 -4.78
CA LEU A 336 -10.51 -4.02 -3.73
C LEU A 336 -10.53 -5.48 -4.20
N ARG A 337 -11.27 -5.79 -5.27
CA ARG A 337 -11.35 -7.14 -5.86
C ARG A 337 -10.09 -7.57 -6.60
N ILE A 338 -9.32 -6.61 -7.08
CA ILE A 338 -8.10 -6.84 -7.88
C ILE A 338 -6.80 -6.53 -7.12
N LYS A 339 -6.87 -6.51 -5.79
CA LYS A 339 -5.70 -6.34 -4.91
C LYS A 339 -4.98 -7.68 -4.69
N GLU A 340 -4.30 -7.86 -3.57
CA GLU A 340 -3.62 -9.10 -3.18
C GLU A 340 -4.57 -10.31 -3.13
N CYS A 341 -5.82 -10.06 -2.78
CA CYS A 341 -6.96 -10.96 -2.93
C CYS A 341 -8.21 -10.14 -3.33
N ASP A 342 -9.36 -10.76 -3.50
CA ASP A 342 -10.66 -10.06 -3.49
C ASP A 342 -10.98 -9.71 -2.03
N ARG A 343 -10.64 -8.47 -1.62
CA ARG A 343 -10.81 -8.02 -0.24
C ARG A 343 -12.26 -7.89 0.19
N LEU A 344 -13.19 -7.61 -0.75
CA LEU A 344 -14.62 -7.55 -0.43
C LEU A 344 -15.14 -8.94 -0.09
N ALA A 345 -14.85 -9.93 -0.93
CA ALA A 345 -15.21 -11.32 -0.68
C ALA A 345 -14.56 -11.87 0.59
N ALA A 346 -13.25 -11.60 0.79
CA ALA A 346 -12.52 -12.05 1.96
C ALA A 346 -13.11 -11.51 3.27
N MET A 347 -13.31 -10.19 3.38
CA MET A 347 -13.87 -9.60 4.60
C MET A 347 -15.30 -10.04 4.86
N THR A 348 -16.11 -10.19 3.80
CA THR A 348 -17.48 -10.71 3.92
C THR A 348 -17.48 -12.15 4.44
N SER A 349 -16.68 -13.01 3.79
CA SER A 349 -16.59 -14.42 4.18
C SER A 349 -16.11 -14.59 5.62
N GLU A 350 -14.96 -14.00 5.94
CA GLU A 350 -14.29 -14.29 7.20
C GLU A 350 -14.99 -13.64 8.41
N LEU A 351 -15.45 -12.40 8.29
CA LEU A 351 -16.20 -11.78 9.39
C LEU A 351 -17.58 -12.41 9.60
N ASN A 352 -18.26 -12.86 8.54
CA ASN A 352 -19.53 -13.59 8.70
C ASN A 352 -19.35 -14.95 9.42
N LYS A 353 -18.22 -15.67 9.19
CA LYS A 353 -17.86 -16.84 10.01
C LYS A 353 -17.72 -16.46 11.49
N MET A 354 -17.16 -15.30 11.80
CA MET A 354 -17.02 -14.79 13.16
C MET A 354 -18.35 -14.30 13.75
N GLY A 355 -19.43 -14.32 12.99
CA GLY A 355 -20.78 -13.94 13.43
C GLY A 355 -21.18 -12.51 13.07
N ALA A 356 -20.50 -11.82 12.18
CA ALA A 356 -20.93 -10.53 11.64
C ALA A 356 -22.20 -10.66 10.75
N ASN A 357 -22.68 -9.55 10.20
CA ASN A 357 -23.80 -9.52 9.25
C ASN A 357 -23.42 -8.57 8.10
N ILE A 358 -22.71 -9.10 7.11
CA ILE A 358 -22.17 -8.36 5.97
C ILE A 358 -22.75 -8.95 4.69
N THR A 359 -23.30 -8.08 3.86
CA THR A 359 -23.71 -8.39 2.48
C THR A 359 -22.72 -7.76 1.51
N GLU A 360 -22.21 -8.59 0.61
CA GLU A 360 -21.30 -8.16 -0.45
C GLU A 360 -22.12 -7.57 -1.61
N GLU A 361 -21.68 -6.40 -2.08
CA GLU A 361 -22.24 -5.70 -3.24
C GLU A 361 -21.18 -5.67 -4.36
N PRO A 362 -21.54 -5.46 -5.64
CA PRO A 362 -20.56 -5.39 -6.73
C PRO A 362 -19.44 -4.38 -6.47
N GLU A 363 -19.80 -3.19 -5.97
CA GLU A 363 -18.90 -2.06 -5.72
C GLU A 363 -18.75 -1.69 -4.24
N GLY A 364 -19.05 -2.62 -3.31
CA GLY A 364 -19.00 -2.29 -1.90
C GLY A 364 -19.51 -3.36 -0.93
N LEU A 365 -19.83 -2.91 0.26
CA LEU A 365 -20.38 -3.75 1.35
C LEU A 365 -21.53 -3.04 2.05
N THR A 366 -22.56 -3.79 2.41
CA THR A 366 -23.60 -3.37 3.38
C THR A 366 -23.39 -4.15 4.67
N ILE A 367 -23.18 -3.45 5.80
CA ILE A 367 -22.78 -4.03 7.07
C ILE A 367 -23.79 -3.65 8.14
N VAL A 368 -24.54 -4.63 8.64
CA VAL A 368 -25.42 -4.44 9.79
C VAL A 368 -24.61 -4.73 11.06
N GLY A 369 -24.31 -3.69 11.81
CA GLY A 369 -23.42 -3.79 12.96
C GLY A 369 -24.04 -4.53 14.14
N LYS A 370 -23.18 -5.13 14.97
CA LYS A 370 -23.52 -5.89 16.19
C LYS A 370 -22.74 -5.32 17.39
N PRO A 371 -23.25 -4.25 18.05
CA PRO A 371 -22.55 -3.60 19.17
C PRO A 371 -22.25 -4.55 20.34
N GLN A 372 -23.01 -5.64 20.47
CA GLN A 372 -22.79 -6.68 21.48
C GLN A 372 -21.55 -7.56 21.20
N GLY A 373 -20.93 -7.44 20.02
CA GLY A 373 -19.75 -8.17 19.60
C GLY A 373 -20.02 -9.34 18.67
N LEU A 374 -18.98 -10.12 18.42
CA LEU A 374 -18.95 -11.26 17.51
C LEU A 374 -18.88 -12.58 18.31
N VAL A 375 -19.23 -13.69 17.66
CA VAL A 375 -19.23 -15.01 18.32
C VAL A 375 -17.79 -15.55 18.45
N GLY A 376 -17.00 -15.53 17.39
CA GLY A 376 -15.69 -16.19 17.35
C GLY A 376 -15.79 -17.71 17.38
N GLY A 377 -14.76 -18.37 17.92
CA GLY A 377 -14.72 -19.84 18.03
C GLY A 377 -14.58 -20.57 16.70
N VAL A 378 -14.07 -19.90 15.68
CA VAL A 378 -14.00 -20.38 14.29
C VAL A 378 -12.60 -20.26 13.71
N GLN A 379 -12.34 -21.01 12.65
CA GLN A 379 -11.16 -20.85 11.81
C GLN A 379 -11.48 -19.86 10.68
N VAL A 380 -10.57 -18.91 10.49
CA VAL A 380 -10.60 -17.87 9.45
C VAL A 380 -9.30 -17.87 8.66
N ASP A 381 -9.34 -17.36 7.44
CA ASP A 381 -8.20 -17.38 6.52
C ASP A 381 -7.75 -15.95 6.17
N ALA A 382 -6.45 -15.73 6.12
CA ALA A 382 -5.85 -14.47 5.72
C ALA A 382 -5.93 -14.20 4.20
N TRP A 383 -6.34 -15.16 3.39
CA TRP A 383 -6.41 -15.05 1.92
C TRP A 383 -5.07 -14.60 1.30
N ASN A 384 -3.96 -14.97 1.92
CA ASN A 384 -2.62 -14.52 1.56
C ASN A 384 -2.50 -12.98 1.46
N ASP A 385 -3.29 -12.23 2.24
CA ASP A 385 -3.31 -10.77 2.27
C ASP A 385 -3.07 -10.27 3.71
N HIS A 386 -2.03 -9.44 3.87
CA HIS A 386 -1.64 -8.88 5.15
C HIS A 386 -2.75 -8.03 5.80
N ARG A 387 -3.56 -7.32 4.99
CA ARG A 387 -4.64 -6.48 5.52
C ARG A 387 -5.80 -7.30 6.06
N ILE A 388 -6.08 -8.45 5.42
CA ILE A 388 -7.08 -9.39 5.92
C ILE A 388 -6.59 -10.00 7.24
N ALA A 389 -5.34 -10.51 7.28
CA ALA A 389 -4.76 -11.07 8.50
C ALA A 389 -4.84 -10.10 9.70
N MET A 390 -4.36 -8.86 9.50
CA MET A 390 -4.34 -7.84 10.55
C MET A 390 -5.77 -7.41 10.95
N SER A 391 -6.69 -7.27 10.00
CA SER A 391 -8.09 -6.93 10.29
C SER A 391 -8.77 -7.99 11.15
N LEU A 392 -8.57 -9.27 10.83
CA LEU A 392 -9.13 -10.38 11.62
C LEU A 392 -8.52 -10.45 13.02
N ALA A 393 -7.21 -10.14 13.16
CA ALA A 393 -6.58 -10.02 14.47
C ALA A 393 -7.21 -8.88 15.32
N ILE A 394 -7.48 -7.72 14.71
CA ILE A 394 -8.17 -6.62 15.38
C ILE A 394 -9.61 -6.99 15.74
N ALA A 395 -10.33 -7.72 14.87
CA ALA A 395 -11.70 -8.16 15.11
C ALA A 395 -11.82 -9.14 16.30
N ALA A 396 -10.77 -9.93 16.55
CA ALA A 396 -10.75 -10.91 17.66
C ALA A 396 -11.04 -10.28 19.03
N GLN A 397 -10.71 -8.99 19.23
CA GLN A 397 -11.00 -8.24 20.46
C GLN A 397 -12.51 -8.26 20.83
N LYS A 398 -13.38 -8.34 19.84
CA LYS A 398 -14.85 -8.30 20.02
C LYS A 398 -15.50 -9.68 19.93
N CYS A 399 -14.73 -10.75 19.87
CA CYS A 399 -15.24 -12.12 19.88
C CYS A 399 -15.51 -12.62 21.30
N ALA A 400 -16.49 -13.48 21.45
CA ALA A 400 -16.77 -14.19 22.69
C ALA A 400 -15.80 -15.37 22.92
N ALA A 401 -15.24 -15.93 21.84
CA ALA A 401 -14.31 -17.06 21.86
C ALA A 401 -13.11 -16.81 20.94
N PRO A 402 -11.93 -17.47 21.20
CA PRO A 402 -10.76 -17.33 20.36
C PRO A 402 -11.01 -17.70 18.89
N ILE A 403 -10.27 -17.10 17.97
CA ILE A 403 -10.26 -17.48 16.55
C ILE A 403 -8.95 -18.16 16.18
N ILE A 404 -8.99 -19.01 15.16
CA ILE A 404 -7.81 -19.63 14.54
C ILE A 404 -7.61 -18.96 13.19
N LEU A 405 -6.48 -18.28 13.00
CA LEU A 405 -6.14 -17.58 11.76
C LEU A 405 -5.07 -18.37 11.01
N THR A 406 -5.39 -18.82 9.78
CA THR A 406 -4.43 -19.40 8.83
C THR A 406 -3.83 -18.32 7.94
N GLY A 407 -2.58 -18.53 7.47
CA GLY A 407 -1.86 -17.55 6.63
C GLY A 407 -1.34 -16.32 7.38
N ALA A 408 -1.11 -16.45 8.69
CA ALA A 408 -0.65 -15.36 9.56
C ALA A 408 0.69 -14.75 9.15
N GLU A 409 1.52 -15.46 8.36
CA GLU A 409 2.78 -14.97 7.80
C GLU A 409 2.60 -13.90 6.74
N SER A 410 1.40 -13.73 6.19
CA SER A 410 1.09 -12.73 5.15
C SER A 410 1.36 -11.29 5.61
N VAL A 411 1.36 -11.01 6.91
CA VAL A 411 1.70 -9.69 7.49
C VAL A 411 3.09 -9.21 7.06
N ALA A 412 4.03 -10.14 6.81
CA ALA A 412 5.40 -9.82 6.40
C ALA A 412 5.49 -9.09 5.03
N LYS A 413 4.41 -9.06 4.25
CA LYS A 413 4.36 -8.31 2.99
C LYS A 413 4.42 -6.80 3.19
N SER A 414 3.97 -6.30 4.35
CA SER A 414 3.93 -4.86 4.64
C SER A 414 4.24 -4.48 6.09
N TYR A 415 4.06 -5.40 7.04
CA TYR A 415 4.25 -5.14 8.47
C TYR A 415 4.87 -6.36 9.17
N PRO A 416 6.17 -6.63 8.95
CA PRO A 416 6.82 -7.83 9.49
C PRO A 416 6.73 -7.99 11.01
N THR A 417 6.75 -6.88 11.77
CA THR A 417 6.71 -6.86 13.24
C THR A 417 5.29 -6.81 13.81
N PHE A 418 4.24 -6.98 12.99
CA PHE A 418 2.84 -6.81 13.45
C PHE A 418 2.51 -7.66 14.68
N TRP A 419 2.93 -8.92 14.72
CA TRP A 419 2.60 -9.81 15.83
C TRP A 419 3.33 -9.44 17.13
N GLU A 420 4.54 -8.88 17.02
CA GLU A 420 5.29 -8.33 18.16
C GLU A 420 4.61 -7.09 18.70
N ASP A 421 4.24 -6.16 17.83
CA ASP A 421 3.52 -4.94 18.20
C ASP A 421 2.11 -5.26 18.74
N TYR A 422 1.41 -6.27 18.19
CA TYR A 422 0.12 -6.75 18.69
C TYR A 422 0.23 -7.26 20.14
N LYS A 423 1.28 -8.02 20.44
CA LYS A 423 1.57 -8.51 21.81
C LYS A 423 1.94 -7.36 22.75
N SER A 424 2.69 -6.37 22.28
CA SER A 424 3.16 -5.24 23.09
C SER A 424 2.00 -4.37 23.63
N VAL A 425 0.89 -4.31 22.90
CA VAL A 425 -0.34 -3.61 23.31
C VAL A 425 -1.37 -4.53 23.98
N GLY A 426 -0.95 -5.71 24.45
CA GLY A 426 -1.77 -6.63 25.25
C GLY A 426 -2.54 -7.67 24.45
N GLY A 427 -2.29 -7.81 23.16
CA GLY A 427 -2.86 -8.87 22.34
C GLY A 427 -2.29 -10.26 22.73
N LEU A 428 -3.16 -11.23 22.88
CA LEU A 428 -2.76 -12.62 23.15
C LEU A 428 -2.88 -13.44 21.88
N VAL A 429 -1.73 -13.98 21.43
CA VAL A 429 -1.62 -14.81 20.23
C VAL A 429 -0.64 -15.95 20.48
N GLU A 430 -1.04 -17.16 20.13
CA GLU A 430 -0.25 -18.38 20.22
C GLU A 430 -0.07 -18.98 18.82
N GLU A 431 1.11 -19.55 18.52
CA GLU A 431 1.31 -20.31 17.29
C GLU A 431 0.71 -21.70 17.48
N GLU A 432 -0.12 -22.14 16.54
CA GLU A 432 -0.59 -23.51 16.48
C GLU A 432 0.39 -24.35 15.67
N ALA A 433 0.70 -25.56 16.19
CA ALA A 433 1.70 -26.48 15.62
C ALA A 433 1.23 -27.09 14.28
#